data_d5277c98ae7c4d1d34938bd3d9bf0bbd
#
_entry.id   d5277c98ae7c4d1d34938bd3d9bf0bbd
#
_cell.length_a   1.000
_cell.length_b   1.000
_cell.length_c   1.000
_cell.angle_alpha   90.00
_cell.angle_beta   90.00
_cell.angle_gamma   90.00
#
_symmetry.space_group_name_H-M   'P 1'
#
loop_
_entity.id
_entity.type
_entity.pdbx_description
1 polymer ?
#
loop_
_entity_poly.entity_id
_entity_poly.type
_entity_poly.pdbx_seq_one_letter_code
_entity_poly.pdbx_strand_id
1 'polypeptide(L)'
;MAWAAHLIGESYRAYQLDWRVLVKAHIAAAELLGIDQVSSISDPWREADALGAKLTYPEEGVGQPHGHLLQGELDPVAIPQLDPMTGARTWDRIQAVR
;
A
#
# COMPACT_ATOMS: atom_id res chain seq x y z
N MET A 1 1.65 9.58 2.56
CA MET A 1 1.56 10.96 2.00
C MET A 1 0.24 11.19 1.27
N ALA A 2 -0.83 11.33 2.05
CA ALA A 2 -2.16 11.54 1.48
C ALA A 2 -2.24 12.80 0.59
N TRP A 3 -1.56 13.89 0.99
CA TRP A 3 -1.53 15.12 0.23
C TRP A 3 -0.93 14.95 -1.18
N ALA A 4 0.00 14.01 -1.36
CA ALA A 4 0.60 13.77 -2.67
C ALA A 4 -0.41 13.18 -3.67
N ALA A 5 -1.35 12.39 -3.21
CA ALA A 5 -2.45 11.91 -4.05
C ALA A 5 -3.32 13.09 -4.52
N HIS A 6 -3.66 13.99 -3.61
CA HIS A 6 -4.44 15.19 -3.96
C HIS A 6 -3.69 16.09 -4.93
N LEU A 7 -2.37 16.18 -4.84
CA LEU A 7 -1.55 16.98 -5.74
C LEU A 7 -1.74 16.60 -7.21
N ILE A 8 -1.96 15.32 -7.49
CA ILE A 8 -2.19 14.82 -8.85
C ILE A 8 -3.67 14.57 -9.17
N GLY A 9 -4.58 14.99 -8.28
CA GLY A 9 -6.01 14.87 -8.50
C GLY A 9 -6.58 13.47 -8.31
N GLU A 10 -5.89 12.61 -7.56
CA GLU A 10 -6.32 11.24 -7.29
C GLU A 10 -6.75 11.07 -5.84
N SER A 11 -7.60 10.05 -5.59
CA SER A 11 -8.00 9.71 -4.23
C SER A 11 -6.87 8.99 -3.49
N TYR A 12 -6.88 9.05 -2.16
CA TYR A 12 -5.92 8.32 -1.36
C TYR A 12 -6.09 6.80 -1.53
N ARG A 13 -7.32 6.36 -1.77
CA ARG A 13 -7.60 4.95 -2.09
C ARG A 13 -6.85 4.50 -3.34
N ALA A 14 -6.91 5.26 -4.43
CA ALA A 14 -6.18 4.97 -5.66
C ALA A 14 -4.67 4.94 -5.40
N TYR A 15 -4.17 5.89 -4.62
CA TYR A 15 -2.77 5.96 -4.20
C TYR A 15 -2.31 4.68 -3.47
N GLN A 16 -3.16 4.12 -2.61
CA GLN A 16 -2.84 2.89 -1.88
C GLN A 16 -2.89 1.65 -2.75
N LEU A 17 -3.81 1.58 -3.70
CA LEU A 17 -4.14 0.36 -4.43
C LEU A 17 -3.52 0.25 -5.82
N ASP A 18 -3.02 1.35 -6.39
CA ASP A 18 -2.41 1.36 -7.72
C ASP A 18 -1.00 1.94 -7.65
N TRP A 19 0.00 1.11 -7.98
CA TRP A 19 1.40 1.53 -7.96
C TRP A 19 1.69 2.69 -8.91
N ARG A 20 0.95 2.81 -10.01
CA ARG A 20 1.14 3.89 -10.99
C ARG A 20 0.75 5.23 -10.39
N VAL A 21 -0.34 5.26 -9.62
CA VAL A 21 -0.78 6.45 -8.89
C VAL A 21 0.23 6.80 -7.81
N LEU A 22 0.71 5.82 -7.08
CA LEU A 22 1.74 5.99 -6.04
C LEU A 22 3.00 6.65 -6.62
N VAL A 23 3.55 6.08 -7.69
CA VAL A 23 4.78 6.57 -8.33
C VAL A 23 4.57 7.99 -8.86
N LYS A 24 3.47 8.23 -9.56
CA LYS A 24 3.14 9.55 -10.11
C LYS A 24 3.04 10.61 -9.01
N ALA A 25 2.39 10.26 -7.88
CA ALA A 25 2.26 11.17 -6.75
C ALA A 25 3.62 11.51 -6.13
N HIS A 26 4.48 10.50 -5.94
CA HIS A 26 5.81 10.72 -5.36
C HIS A 26 6.72 11.55 -6.29
N ILE A 27 6.67 11.30 -7.59
CA ILE A 27 7.43 12.08 -8.56
C ILE A 27 6.96 13.54 -8.57
N ALA A 28 5.64 13.78 -8.59
CA ALA A 28 5.09 15.12 -8.56
C ALA A 28 5.48 15.87 -7.28
N ALA A 29 5.45 15.18 -6.13
CA ALA A 29 5.87 15.76 -4.85
C ALA A 29 7.37 16.10 -4.85
N ALA A 30 8.21 15.23 -5.39
CA ALA A 30 9.64 15.45 -5.49
C ALA A 30 9.95 16.67 -6.36
N GLU A 31 9.29 16.80 -7.50
CA GLU A 31 9.47 17.94 -8.41
C GLU A 31 9.02 19.25 -7.78
N LEU A 32 7.88 19.22 -7.06
CA LEU A 32 7.33 20.43 -6.44
C LEU A 32 8.18 20.92 -5.27
N LEU A 33 8.67 20.01 -4.41
CA LEU A 33 9.33 20.34 -3.15
C LEU A 33 10.84 20.20 -3.19
N GLY A 34 11.42 19.70 -4.28
CA GLY A 34 12.86 19.45 -4.38
C GLY A 34 13.33 18.35 -3.44
N ILE A 35 12.52 17.32 -3.24
CA ILE A 35 12.87 16.18 -2.39
C ILE A 35 13.90 15.31 -3.09
N ASP A 36 14.97 14.95 -2.39
CA ASP A 36 16.05 14.15 -2.96
C ASP A 36 15.77 12.65 -2.95
N GLN A 37 14.78 12.20 -2.18
CA GLN A 37 14.46 10.79 -2.04
C GLN A 37 12.96 10.56 -1.96
N VAL A 38 12.48 9.56 -2.67
CA VAL A 38 11.10 9.09 -2.59
C VAL A 38 11.08 7.62 -2.18
N SER A 39 9.94 7.14 -1.68
CA SER A 39 9.78 5.76 -1.26
C SER A 39 8.58 5.11 -1.97
N SER A 40 8.48 3.79 -1.85
CA SER A 40 7.33 3.05 -2.39
C SER A 40 6.31 2.68 -1.31
N ILE A 41 6.36 3.34 -0.16
CA ILE A 41 5.45 3.06 0.95
C ILE A 41 4.12 3.76 0.70
N SER A 42 3.05 2.98 0.57
CA SER A 42 1.69 3.51 0.40
C SER A 42 0.94 3.60 1.72
N ASP A 43 1.02 2.55 2.52
CA ASP A 43 0.22 2.37 3.73
C ASP A 43 0.82 1.24 4.60
N PRO A 44 0.38 1.11 5.86
CA PRO A 44 0.92 0.10 6.77
C PRO A 44 0.36 -1.32 6.57
N TRP A 45 -0.63 -1.51 5.70
CA TRP A 45 -1.38 -2.76 5.59
C TRP A 45 -0.99 -3.63 4.41
N ARG A 46 -0.04 -3.21 3.59
CA ARG A 46 0.30 -3.89 2.33
C ARG A 46 0.60 -5.37 2.52
N GLU A 47 1.48 -5.69 3.46
CA GLU A 47 1.89 -7.06 3.70
C GLU A 47 0.77 -7.88 4.33
N ALA A 48 0.03 -7.30 5.27
CA ALA A 48 -1.11 -7.97 5.89
C ALA A 48 -2.20 -8.28 4.86
N ASP A 49 -2.50 -7.33 3.97
CA ASP A 49 -3.46 -7.53 2.87
C ASP A 49 -3.00 -8.65 1.94
N ALA A 50 -1.72 -8.66 1.58
CA ALA A 50 -1.15 -9.70 0.74
C ALA A 50 -1.21 -11.09 1.37
N LEU A 51 -1.18 -11.16 2.72
CA LEU A 51 -1.34 -12.41 3.47
C LEU A 51 -2.81 -12.81 3.67
N GLY A 52 -3.76 -12.02 3.20
CA GLY A 52 -5.17 -12.35 3.24
C GLY A 52 -5.97 -11.64 4.33
N ALA A 53 -5.42 -10.62 4.98
CA ALA A 53 -6.16 -9.82 5.95
C ALA A 53 -7.33 -9.11 5.27
N LYS A 54 -8.46 -9.03 5.95
CA LYS A 54 -9.64 -8.33 5.44
C LYS A 54 -9.56 -6.86 5.79
N LEU A 55 -9.52 -6.01 4.76
CA LEU A 55 -9.38 -4.57 4.90
C LEU A 55 -10.44 -3.86 4.07
N THR A 56 -10.88 -2.69 4.55
CA THR A 56 -11.71 -1.77 3.78
C THR A 56 -10.88 -0.53 3.47
N TYR A 57 -10.88 -0.10 2.21
CA TYR A 57 -10.16 1.09 1.77
C TYR A 57 -11.14 2.20 1.47
N PRO A 58 -11.30 3.20 2.36
CA PRO A 58 -12.14 4.36 2.07
C PRO A 58 -11.50 5.21 0.97
N GLU A 59 -12.30 6.04 0.29
CA GLU A 59 -11.79 6.96 -0.74
C GLU A 59 -10.67 7.85 -0.21
N GLU A 60 -10.87 8.37 0.99
CA GLU A 60 -9.88 9.20 1.67
C GLU A 60 -9.60 8.61 3.05
N GLY A 61 -8.38 8.22 3.26
CA GLY A 61 -7.95 7.67 4.54
C GLY A 61 -7.25 6.32 4.43
N VAL A 62 -6.66 5.90 5.52
CA VAL A 62 -5.92 4.64 5.61
C VAL A 62 -6.90 3.47 5.67
N GLY A 63 -6.51 2.35 5.07
CA GLY A 63 -7.30 1.11 5.15
C GLY A 63 -7.63 0.73 6.59
N GLN A 64 -8.83 0.16 6.77
CA GLN A 64 -9.33 -0.24 8.08
C GLN A 64 -9.42 -1.76 8.17
N PRO A 65 -8.79 -2.40 9.17
CA PRO A 65 -8.85 -3.85 9.32
C PRO A 65 -10.19 -4.33 9.88
N HIS A 66 -10.62 -5.50 9.42
CA HIS A 66 -11.81 -6.19 9.88
C HIS A 66 -11.40 -7.51 10.57
N GLY A 67 -10.87 -7.42 11.78
CA GLY A 67 -10.34 -8.56 12.51
C GLY A 67 -8.85 -8.77 12.28
N HIS A 68 -8.35 -9.90 12.76
CA HIS A 68 -6.93 -10.25 12.67
C HIS A 68 -6.77 -11.63 12.05
N LEU A 69 -5.69 -11.82 11.27
CA LEU A 69 -5.39 -13.11 10.65
C LEU A 69 -5.28 -14.23 11.67
N LEU A 70 -4.66 -13.97 12.81
CA LEU A 70 -4.39 -15.00 13.80
C LEU A 70 -5.44 -15.10 14.90
N GLN A 71 -6.27 -14.11 15.12
CA GLN A 71 -7.39 -14.12 16.09
C GLN A 71 -7.18 -15.02 17.32
N GLY A 72 -6.07 -14.84 18.05
CA GLY A 72 -5.70 -15.66 19.19
C GLY A 72 -4.85 -16.89 18.86
N GLU A 73 -4.68 -17.22 17.60
CA GLU A 73 -3.77 -18.25 17.11
C GLU A 73 -2.33 -17.74 17.20
N LEU A 74 -1.45 -18.51 17.87
CA LEU A 74 -0.05 -18.13 18.03
C LEU A 74 0.90 -19.04 17.23
N ASP A 75 0.38 -20.00 16.47
CA ASP A 75 1.17 -20.92 15.68
C ASP A 75 1.58 -20.24 14.35
N PRO A 76 2.89 -20.02 14.10
CA PRO A 76 3.36 -19.44 12.84
C PRO A 76 2.94 -20.23 11.59
N VAL A 77 2.66 -21.53 11.74
CA VAL A 77 2.21 -22.38 10.63
C VAL A 77 0.83 -21.97 10.12
N ALA A 78 0.03 -21.31 10.96
CA ALA A 78 -1.29 -20.80 10.58
C ALA A 78 -1.20 -19.58 9.64
N ILE A 79 -0.02 -18.94 9.53
CA ILE A 79 0.18 -17.79 8.65
C ILE A 79 0.40 -18.29 7.22
N PRO A 80 -0.40 -17.83 6.22
CA PRO A 80 -0.19 -18.20 4.83
C PRO A 80 1.21 -17.77 4.36
N GLN A 81 1.83 -18.58 3.52
CA GLN A 81 3.09 -18.19 2.90
C GLN A 81 2.84 -17.11 1.84
N LEU A 82 3.64 -16.06 1.89
CA LEU A 82 3.57 -14.96 0.94
C LEU A 82 4.51 -15.26 -0.24
N ASP A 83 3.95 -15.33 -1.44
CA ASP A 83 4.72 -15.30 -2.67
C ASP A 83 4.70 -13.86 -3.22
N PRO A 84 5.83 -13.15 -3.21
CA PRO A 84 5.87 -11.77 -3.67
C PRO A 84 5.44 -11.59 -5.13
N MET A 85 5.56 -12.64 -5.94
CA MET A 85 5.23 -12.57 -7.36
C MET A 85 3.74 -12.76 -7.64
N THR A 86 3.00 -13.35 -6.69
CA THR A 86 1.57 -13.63 -6.85
C THR A 86 0.68 -12.82 -5.91
N GLY A 87 1.24 -12.32 -4.81
CA GLY A 87 0.52 -11.44 -3.89
C GLY A 87 0.31 -10.06 -4.54
N ALA A 88 -0.94 -9.72 -4.88
CA ALA A 88 -1.27 -8.51 -5.65
C ALA A 88 -0.64 -7.24 -5.10
N ARG A 89 -0.74 -7.01 -3.78
CA ARG A 89 -0.21 -5.81 -3.14
C ARG A 89 1.33 -5.81 -3.05
N THR A 90 1.93 -6.98 -2.92
CA THR A 90 3.39 -7.14 -2.91
C THR A 90 3.96 -6.94 -4.30
N TRP A 91 3.32 -7.55 -5.31
CA TRP A 91 3.69 -7.36 -6.71
C TRP A 91 3.59 -5.89 -7.11
N ASP A 92 2.53 -5.22 -6.70
CA ASP A 92 2.31 -3.80 -6.95
C ASP A 92 3.48 -2.96 -6.43
N ARG A 93 3.97 -3.27 -5.22
CA ARG A 93 5.14 -2.61 -4.64
C ARG A 93 6.41 -2.84 -5.45
N ILE A 94 6.61 -4.07 -5.93
CA ILE A 94 7.75 -4.39 -6.80
C ILE A 94 7.71 -3.55 -8.06
N GLN A 95 6.55 -3.38 -8.67
CA GLN A 95 6.39 -2.52 -9.84
C GLN A 95 6.71 -1.05 -9.52
N ALA A 96 6.34 -0.58 -8.34
CA ALA A 96 6.56 0.81 -7.96
C ALA A 96 8.04 1.19 -7.86
N VAL A 97 8.93 0.23 -7.54
CA VAL A 97 10.36 0.49 -7.39
C VAL A 97 11.17 0.18 -8.65
N ARG A 98 10.55 -0.37 -9.66
CA ARG A 98 11.19 -0.66 -10.95
C ARG A 98 11.15 0.54 -11.87
#